data_970e5abdb3ffb5ebe93f33b091236ec7
#
_entry.id   970e5abdb3ffb5ebe93f33b091236ec7
#
_cell.length_a   1.000
_cell.length_b   1.000
_cell.length_c   1.000
_cell.angle_alpha   90.00
_cell.angle_beta   90.00
_cell.angle_gamma   90.00
#
_symmetry.space_group_name_H-M   'P 1'
#
loop_
_entity.id
_entity.type
_entity.pdbx_description
1 polymer ?
#
loop_
_entity_poly.entity_id
_entity_poly.type
_entity_poly.pdbx_seq_one_letter_code
_entity_poly.pdbx_strand_id
1 'polypeptide(L)'
;MIELTLDNLEDLARGTAFLATGGGGDPYIGKLMLKHQLEQGKTVKIISPDEIDDDTFACNVLTMGAPTVFGEKAPNGLTSYEAMKKVEEILGKKFNAIMPIEAGGVNATLPLVVGALSGLPVIDADGMGRAFPELQMVTYNVGDVDINPLVVINDFYETGVFHSRNSSSGEWLSRAVCVRMGGICQVACYPMNADQIRNTSVHNTIKLSFEIGALIQQARNDKNDPVEEIIKYMGKSNPPRVGKLLFTGKIDDLLRETVNGWTRGKMYLKSLTNQDTLLVEFQNEFSYAKLNNDKVLAMVPDLICALDSETGEPITTDGLRYGQRIKIVAVSVPPIMRSEKALKLFGPRAFGLPFDYTPIEEID
;
A
#
# COMPACT_ATOMS: atom_id res chain seq x y z
N MET A 1 -5.80 12.87 -16.61
CA MET A 1 -6.68 13.18 -15.43
C MET A 1 -7.72 12.09 -15.24
N ILE A 2 -7.90 11.57 -14.03
CA ILE A 2 -8.95 10.58 -13.67
C ILE A 2 -9.96 11.31 -12.77
N GLU A 3 -11.24 11.09 -13.01
CA GLU A 3 -12.32 11.60 -12.16
C GLU A 3 -12.80 10.46 -11.23
N LEU A 4 -12.81 10.73 -9.93
CA LEU A 4 -13.35 9.83 -8.94
C LEU A 4 -14.86 10.05 -8.84
N THR A 5 -15.63 8.97 -9.01
CA THR A 5 -17.10 8.97 -8.94
C THR A 5 -17.60 7.88 -8.00
N LEU A 6 -18.89 7.92 -7.63
CA LEU A 6 -19.49 6.86 -6.82
C LEU A 6 -19.45 5.50 -7.53
N ASP A 7 -19.54 5.49 -8.86
CA ASP A 7 -19.60 4.25 -9.67
C ASP A 7 -18.25 3.52 -9.74
N ASN A 8 -17.11 4.25 -9.63
CA ASN A 8 -15.78 3.65 -9.73
C ASN A 8 -15.08 3.44 -8.37
N LEU A 9 -15.74 3.77 -7.26
CA LEU A 9 -15.18 3.58 -5.90
C LEU A 9 -14.89 2.12 -5.56
N GLU A 10 -15.74 1.20 -6.04
CA GLU A 10 -15.57 -0.23 -5.79
C GLU A 10 -14.32 -0.75 -6.49
N ASP A 11 -14.10 -0.33 -7.73
CA ASP A 11 -12.91 -0.70 -8.50
C ASP A 11 -11.63 -0.16 -7.86
N LEU A 12 -11.66 1.10 -7.41
CA LEU A 12 -10.54 1.67 -6.65
C LEU A 12 -10.25 0.85 -5.40
N ALA A 13 -11.25 0.56 -4.57
CA ALA A 13 -11.08 -0.17 -3.31
C ALA A 13 -10.51 -1.58 -3.56
N ARG A 14 -11.03 -2.29 -4.56
CA ARG A 14 -10.58 -3.63 -4.94
C ARG A 14 -9.13 -3.61 -5.45
N GLY A 15 -8.78 -2.65 -6.31
CA GLY A 15 -7.42 -2.54 -6.82
C GLY A 15 -6.41 -2.11 -5.77
N THR A 16 -6.77 -1.19 -4.86
CA THR A 16 -5.90 -0.82 -3.72
C THR A 16 -5.72 -2.00 -2.75
N ALA A 17 -6.73 -2.87 -2.57
CA ALA A 17 -6.59 -4.11 -1.80
C ALA A 17 -5.59 -5.08 -2.44
N PHE A 18 -5.57 -5.17 -3.78
CA PHE A 18 -4.59 -5.99 -4.50
C PHE A 18 -3.16 -5.44 -4.32
N LEU A 19 -2.96 -4.16 -4.57
CA LEU A 19 -1.65 -3.51 -4.44
C LEU A 19 -1.17 -3.43 -2.97
N ALA A 20 -2.09 -3.50 -2.01
CA ALA A 20 -1.76 -3.55 -0.59
C ALA A 20 -0.95 -4.79 -0.18
N THR A 21 -0.94 -5.86 -1.01
CA THR A 21 -0.22 -7.10 -0.68
C THR A 21 -0.53 -7.62 0.74
N GLY A 22 -1.78 -7.48 1.14
CA GLY A 22 -2.30 -7.89 2.44
C GLY A 22 -2.30 -6.83 3.54
N GLY A 23 -1.58 -5.70 3.38
CA GLY A 23 -1.46 -4.63 4.37
C GLY A 23 -2.19 -3.33 3.99
N GLY A 24 -1.67 -2.19 4.41
CA GLY A 24 -2.22 -0.86 4.11
C GLY A 24 -3.58 -0.53 4.75
N GLY A 25 -4.14 -1.40 5.58
CA GLY A 25 -5.47 -1.29 6.20
C GLY A 25 -6.64 -1.67 5.27
N ASP A 26 -7.84 -1.83 5.85
CA ASP A 26 -9.04 -2.26 5.12
C ASP A 26 -9.49 -1.20 4.10
N PRO A 27 -9.42 -1.46 2.78
CA PRO A 27 -9.82 -0.52 1.74
C PRO A 27 -11.31 -0.17 1.78
N TYR A 28 -12.15 -1.01 2.39
CA TYR A 28 -13.57 -0.73 2.57
C TYR A 28 -13.81 0.52 3.42
N ILE A 29 -13.02 0.74 4.47
CA ILE A 29 -13.08 1.95 5.31
C ILE A 29 -12.73 3.17 4.47
N GLY A 30 -11.65 3.11 3.69
CA GLY A 30 -11.26 4.19 2.78
C GLY A 30 -12.33 4.51 1.74
N LYS A 31 -12.96 3.48 1.16
CA LYS A 31 -14.11 3.61 0.24
C LYS A 31 -15.27 4.34 0.92
N LEU A 32 -15.64 3.98 2.14
CA LEU A 32 -16.74 4.64 2.86
C LEU A 32 -16.43 6.12 3.15
N MET A 33 -15.19 6.43 3.54
CA MET A 33 -14.78 7.82 3.75
C MET A 33 -14.87 8.64 2.46
N LEU A 34 -14.42 8.11 1.33
CA LEU A 34 -14.54 8.75 0.02
C LEU A 34 -15.98 8.90 -0.43
N LYS A 35 -16.78 7.84 -0.30
CA LYS A 35 -18.22 7.86 -0.60
C LYS A 35 -18.91 9.00 0.12
N HIS A 36 -18.66 9.14 1.42
CA HIS A 36 -19.22 10.24 2.22
C HIS A 36 -18.85 11.62 1.66
N GLN A 37 -17.60 11.84 1.22
CA GLN A 37 -17.19 13.12 0.63
C GLN A 37 -17.89 13.38 -0.72
N LEU A 38 -17.98 12.37 -1.58
CA LEU A 38 -18.63 12.49 -2.89
C LEU A 38 -20.14 12.72 -2.76
N GLU A 39 -20.83 12.07 -1.81
CA GLU A 39 -22.25 12.29 -1.52
C GLU A 39 -22.53 13.71 -1.02
N GLN A 40 -21.54 14.39 -0.44
CA GLN A 40 -21.60 15.82 -0.09
C GLN A 40 -21.30 16.75 -1.27
N GLY A 41 -21.18 16.24 -2.47
CA GLY A 41 -20.89 17.02 -3.69
C GLY A 41 -19.45 17.47 -3.85
N LYS A 42 -18.51 16.93 -3.06
CA LYS A 42 -17.08 17.19 -3.24
C LYS A 42 -16.51 16.40 -4.40
N THR A 43 -15.47 16.92 -5.01
CA THR A 43 -14.76 16.27 -6.13
C THR A 43 -13.29 16.03 -5.76
N VAL A 44 -12.70 15.04 -6.39
CA VAL A 44 -11.26 14.74 -6.25
C VAL A 44 -10.63 14.71 -7.63
N LYS A 45 -9.65 15.56 -7.84
CA LYS A 45 -8.84 15.57 -9.07
C LYS A 45 -7.62 14.69 -8.87
N ILE A 46 -7.47 13.69 -9.73
CA ILE A 46 -6.28 12.84 -9.76
C ILE A 46 -5.49 13.20 -11.01
N ILE A 47 -4.25 13.66 -10.83
CA ILE A 47 -3.38 14.15 -11.90
C ILE A 47 -2.16 13.23 -12.05
N SER A 48 -1.71 13.03 -13.30
CA SER A 48 -0.49 12.26 -13.57
C SER A 48 0.75 13.02 -13.09
N PRO A 49 1.83 12.33 -12.66
CA PRO A 49 3.14 12.96 -12.43
C PRO A 49 3.68 13.71 -13.66
N ASP A 50 3.26 13.33 -14.85
CA ASP A 50 3.63 14.02 -16.12
C ASP A 50 2.84 15.32 -16.34
N GLU A 51 1.74 15.52 -15.61
CA GLU A 51 0.84 16.68 -15.73
C GLU A 51 1.07 17.73 -14.61
N ILE A 52 2.02 17.50 -13.68
CA ILE A 52 2.31 18.45 -12.62
C ILE A 52 3.18 19.61 -13.10
N ASP A 53 2.94 20.80 -12.57
CA ASP A 53 3.72 22.01 -12.85
C ASP A 53 5.05 21.99 -12.08
N ASP A 54 6.03 22.77 -12.52
CA ASP A 54 7.36 22.85 -11.90
C ASP A 54 7.34 23.48 -10.49
N ASP A 55 6.32 24.27 -10.18
CA ASP A 55 6.09 24.84 -8.85
C ASP A 55 5.28 23.90 -7.92
N THR A 56 4.97 22.68 -8.39
CA THR A 56 4.28 21.68 -7.57
C THR A 56 5.06 21.39 -6.29
N PHE A 57 4.35 21.50 -5.17
CA PHE A 57 4.85 21.17 -3.85
C PHE A 57 3.81 20.34 -3.11
N ALA A 58 4.15 19.09 -2.81
CA ALA A 58 3.24 18.11 -2.22
C ALA A 58 3.84 17.43 -0.99
N CYS A 59 2.99 16.86 -0.14
CA CYS A 59 3.41 15.94 0.91
C CYS A 59 2.59 14.67 0.88
N ASN A 60 3.09 13.66 1.58
CA ASN A 60 2.38 12.40 1.80
C ASN A 60 1.55 12.50 3.07
N VAL A 61 0.31 12.01 3.00
CA VAL A 61 -0.57 11.82 4.14
C VAL A 61 -0.94 10.35 4.24
N LEU A 62 -0.90 9.80 5.45
CA LEU A 62 -1.11 8.37 5.69
C LEU A 62 -1.58 8.10 7.12
N THR A 63 -2.02 6.88 7.35
CA THR A 63 -2.23 6.31 8.67
C THR A 63 -1.05 5.41 9.02
N MET A 64 -0.45 5.61 10.19
CA MET A 64 0.55 4.73 10.79
C MET A 64 -0.07 3.92 11.91
N GLY A 65 0.21 2.62 11.97
CA GLY A 65 -0.21 1.76 13.07
C GLY A 65 -0.58 0.35 12.63
N ALA A 66 -1.22 -0.40 13.53
CA ALA A 66 -1.68 -1.75 13.25
C ALA A 66 -3.04 -1.73 12.52
N PRO A 67 -3.19 -2.42 11.37
CA PRO A 67 -4.45 -2.49 10.63
C PRO A 67 -5.64 -2.95 11.48
N THR A 68 -5.44 -3.90 12.37
CA THR A 68 -6.47 -4.41 13.31
C THR A 68 -7.00 -3.32 14.25
N VAL A 69 -6.16 -2.37 14.66
CA VAL A 69 -6.56 -1.24 15.51
C VAL A 69 -7.35 -0.21 14.69
N PHE A 70 -6.98 -0.02 13.43
CA PHE A 70 -7.68 0.91 12.53
C PHE A 70 -9.16 0.51 12.32
N GLY A 71 -9.44 -0.79 12.19
CA GLY A 71 -10.79 -1.31 12.03
C GLY A 71 -11.71 -1.05 13.24
N GLU A 72 -11.16 -0.82 14.44
CA GLU A 72 -11.90 -0.51 15.65
C GLU A 72 -12.22 0.99 15.81
N LYS A 73 -11.67 1.83 14.94
CA LYS A 73 -11.88 3.28 14.96
C LYS A 73 -12.82 3.74 13.84
N ALA A 74 -13.32 4.95 13.94
CA ALA A 74 -14.16 5.58 12.92
C ALA A 74 -13.42 6.81 12.32
N PRO A 75 -12.42 6.60 11.45
CA PRO A 75 -11.64 7.69 10.88
C PRO A 75 -12.51 8.54 9.93
N ASN A 76 -12.23 9.83 9.88
CA ASN A 76 -12.97 10.79 9.04
C ASN A 76 -12.09 11.60 8.08
N GLY A 77 -10.78 11.40 8.11
CA GLY A 77 -9.80 12.12 7.29
C GLY A 77 -9.44 13.52 7.80
N LEU A 78 -10.16 14.08 8.78
CA LEU A 78 -9.89 15.43 9.28
C LEU A 78 -8.54 15.52 9.98
N THR A 79 -8.19 14.55 10.80
CA THR A 79 -6.89 14.51 11.49
C THR A 79 -5.73 14.39 10.52
N SER A 80 -5.90 13.69 9.39
CA SER A 80 -4.89 13.61 8.32
C SER A 80 -4.72 14.96 7.62
N TYR A 81 -5.82 15.67 7.38
CA TYR A 81 -5.80 17.02 6.84
C TYR A 81 -5.11 17.99 7.80
N GLU A 82 -5.38 17.90 9.12
CA GLU A 82 -4.71 18.72 10.14
C GLU A 82 -3.20 18.40 10.22
N ALA A 83 -2.80 17.13 10.07
CA ALA A 83 -1.39 16.76 10.02
C ALA A 83 -0.67 17.48 8.85
N MET A 84 -1.28 17.48 7.66
CA MET A 84 -0.76 18.20 6.50
C MET A 84 -0.64 19.71 6.77
N LYS A 85 -1.69 20.34 7.32
CA LYS A 85 -1.65 21.77 7.66
C LYS A 85 -0.56 22.10 8.68
N LYS A 86 -0.28 21.18 9.60
CA LYS A 86 0.79 21.38 10.58
C LYS A 86 2.17 21.34 9.93
N VAL A 87 2.38 20.53 8.91
CA VAL A 87 3.61 20.58 8.09
C VAL A 87 3.74 21.91 7.37
N GLU A 88 2.65 22.43 6.77
CA GLU A 88 2.63 23.76 6.13
C GLU A 88 3.01 24.89 7.10
N GLU A 89 2.47 24.86 8.32
CA GLU A 89 2.79 25.85 9.37
C GLU A 89 4.30 25.85 9.70
N ILE A 90 4.89 24.65 9.86
CA ILE A 90 6.31 24.49 10.19
C ILE A 90 7.20 24.98 9.06
N LEU A 91 6.84 24.67 7.81
CA LEU A 91 7.60 25.08 6.63
C LEU A 91 7.37 26.53 6.21
N GLY A 92 6.30 27.16 6.70
CA GLY A 92 5.87 28.50 6.24
C GLY A 92 5.46 28.52 4.75
N LYS A 93 5.10 27.35 4.18
CA LYS A 93 4.76 27.16 2.77
C LYS A 93 3.55 26.26 2.61
N LYS A 94 2.63 26.64 1.70
CA LYS A 94 1.44 25.84 1.40
C LYS A 94 1.74 24.77 0.36
N PHE A 95 1.11 23.60 0.52
CA PHE A 95 1.07 22.59 -0.51
C PHE A 95 0.02 22.95 -1.58
N ASN A 96 0.29 22.60 -2.82
CA ASN A 96 -0.64 22.71 -3.93
C ASN A 96 -1.04 21.33 -4.53
N ALA A 97 -0.52 20.23 -3.95
CA ALA A 97 -0.91 18.86 -4.26
C ALA A 97 -0.68 17.93 -3.05
N ILE A 98 -1.22 16.72 -3.12
CA ILE A 98 -1.11 15.67 -2.10
C ILE A 98 -0.68 14.38 -2.79
N MET A 99 0.02 13.50 -2.06
CA MET A 99 0.40 12.17 -2.57
C MET A 99 0.11 11.05 -1.56
N PRO A 100 -0.24 9.85 -2.02
CA PRO A 100 -0.14 8.65 -1.19
C PRO A 100 1.33 8.27 -0.96
N ILE A 101 1.62 7.69 0.20
CA ILE A 101 2.94 7.12 0.48
C ILE A 101 3.08 5.72 -0.13
N GLU A 102 1.97 5.01 -0.24
CA GLU A 102 1.88 3.63 -0.73
C GLU A 102 0.64 3.42 -1.62
N ALA A 103 0.71 2.43 -2.50
CA ALA A 103 -0.35 2.13 -3.45
C ALA A 103 -1.51 1.32 -2.86
N GLY A 104 -1.42 0.89 -1.60
CA GLY A 104 -2.32 -0.12 -1.04
C GLY A 104 -3.23 0.36 0.07
N GLY A 105 -4.42 -0.27 0.15
CA GLY A 105 -5.35 -0.16 1.27
C GLY A 105 -5.88 1.25 1.53
N VAL A 106 -6.09 1.56 2.80
CA VAL A 106 -6.54 2.89 3.25
C VAL A 106 -5.52 3.97 2.89
N ASN A 107 -4.22 3.68 2.94
CA ASN A 107 -3.19 4.68 2.68
C ASN A 107 -3.12 5.11 1.21
N ALA A 108 -3.67 4.34 0.28
CA ALA A 108 -3.88 4.77 -1.10
C ALA A 108 -5.14 5.67 -1.25
N THR A 109 -6.16 5.48 -0.39
CA THR A 109 -7.43 6.19 -0.49
C THR A 109 -7.50 7.43 0.41
N LEU A 110 -6.80 7.46 1.54
CA LEU A 110 -6.79 8.58 2.49
C LEU A 110 -6.33 9.92 1.86
N PRO A 111 -5.30 9.97 1.01
CA PRO A 111 -4.94 11.19 0.29
C PRO A 111 -6.07 11.73 -0.58
N LEU A 112 -6.89 10.86 -1.16
CA LEU A 112 -8.07 11.25 -1.94
C LEU A 112 -9.14 11.88 -1.04
N VAL A 113 -9.33 11.37 0.19
CA VAL A 113 -10.21 11.99 1.20
C VAL A 113 -9.70 13.38 1.58
N VAL A 114 -8.39 13.52 1.83
CA VAL A 114 -7.79 14.83 2.13
C VAL A 114 -7.88 15.77 0.92
N GLY A 115 -7.73 15.26 -0.31
CA GLY A 115 -7.97 16.00 -1.54
C GLY A 115 -9.40 16.54 -1.63
N ALA A 116 -10.41 15.72 -1.31
CA ALA A 116 -11.81 16.15 -1.25
C ALA A 116 -12.06 17.19 -0.16
N LEU A 117 -11.38 17.11 0.98
CA LEU A 117 -11.50 18.05 2.09
C LEU A 117 -10.82 19.39 1.81
N SER A 118 -9.66 19.37 1.18
CA SER A 118 -8.81 20.55 0.92
C SER A 118 -9.08 21.23 -0.42
N GLY A 119 -9.65 20.52 -1.39
CA GLY A 119 -9.75 20.94 -2.80
C GLY A 119 -8.44 20.80 -3.59
N LEU A 120 -7.38 20.24 -2.99
CA LEU A 120 -6.10 20.02 -3.65
C LEU A 120 -6.15 18.79 -4.55
N PRO A 121 -5.45 18.77 -5.70
CA PRO A 121 -5.31 17.60 -6.52
C PRO A 121 -4.45 16.54 -5.82
N VAL A 122 -4.72 15.28 -6.13
CA VAL A 122 -3.89 14.13 -5.70
C VAL A 122 -3.08 13.64 -6.89
N ILE A 123 -1.79 13.48 -6.69
CA ILE A 123 -0.87 13.00 -7.72
C ILE A 123 -0.95 11.48 -7.80
N ASP A 124 -1.11 10.94 -9.00
CA ASP A 124 -1.16 9.50 -9.29
C ASP A 124 0.23 8.88 -9.25
N ALA A 125 0.81 8.87 -8.06
CA ALA A 125 2.10 8.27 -7.76
C ALA A 125 2.22 8.00 -6.26
N ASP A 126 3.11 7.09 -5.88
CA ASP A 126 3.43 6.78 -4.49
C ASP A 126 4.92 6.42 -4.32
N GLY A 127 5.34 6.14 -3.08
CA GLY A 127 6.72 5.79 -2.76
C GLY A 127 7.02 4.30 -2.66
N MET A 128 6.04 3.42 -2.82
CA MET A 128 6.20 2.00 -2.51
C MET A 128 5.77 1.06 -3.65
N GLY A 129 4.87 1.48 -4.54
CA GLY A 129 4.29 0.65 -5.61
C GLY A 129 3.51 -0.58 -5.11
N ARG A 130 3.43 -0.72 -3.80
CA ARG A 130 2.71 -1.71 -2.98
C ARG A 130 2.51 -1.12 -1.58
N ALA A 131 2.11 -1.91 -0.57
CA ALA A 131 2.25 -1.50 0.82
C ALA A 131 3.51 -2.08 1.46
N PHE A 132 4.13 -1.29 2.36
CA PHE A 132 5.26 -1.68 3.21
C PHE A 132 5.05 -1.19 4.65
N PRO A 133 5.59 -1.91 5.68
CA PRO A 133 5.27 -1.66 7.08
C PRO A 133 5.92 -0.41 7.71
N GLU A 134 6.92 0.21 7.07
CA GLU A 134 7.74 1.24 7.69
C GLU A 134 7.98 2.45 6.77
N LEU A 135 8.02 3.67 7.35
CA LEU A 135 8.09 4.94 6.61
C LEU A 135 9.36 5.11 5.75
N GLN A 136 10.48 4.47 6.13
CA GLN A 136 11.71 4.55 5.34
C GLN A 136 11.71 3.64 4.12
N MET A 137 10.75 2.71 4.02
CA MET A 137 10.68 1.72 2.92
C MET A 137 10.05 2.30 1.66
N VAL A 138 10.51 3.46 1.24
CA VAL A 138 10.00 4.24 0.11
C VAL A 138 11.08 4.56 -0.91
N THR A 139 10.70 4.65 -2.16
CA THR A 139 11.58 5.09 -3.26
C THR A 139 12.06 6.54 -3.08
N TYR A 140 11.32 7.37 -2.35
CA TYR A 140 11.75 8.72 -1.96
C TYR A 140 13.05 8.68 -1.14
N ASN A 141 13.14 7.77 -0.18
CA ASN A 141 14.35 7.56 0.61
C ASN A 141 15.50 6.98 -0.23
N VAL A 142 15.20 6.18 -1.26
CA VAL A 142 16.19 5.76 -2.28
C VAL A 142 16.73 6.96 -3.02
N GLY A 143 15.89 7.96 -3.32
CA GLY A 143 16.24 9.23 -3.97
C GLY A 143 16.74 10.33 -3.02
N ASP A 144 17.07 10.00 -1.76
CA ASP A 144 17.58 10.95 -0.75
C ASP A 144 16.63 12.12 -0.43
N VAL A 145 15.31 11.91 -0.58
CA VAL A 145 14.29 12.89 -0.16
C VAL A 145 14.20 12.89 1.36
N ASP A 146 14.21 14.08 1.94
CA ASP A 146 14.09 14.25 3.39
C ASP A 146 12.65 13.97 3.87
N ILE A 147 12.52 13.16 4.91
CA ILE A 147 11.22 12.89 5.56
C ILE A 147 10.66 14.09 6.33
N ASN A 148 11.52 15.03 6.71
CA ASN A 148 11.21 16.12 7.63
C ASN A 148 10.50 17.33 6.98
N PRO A 149 9.65 18.01 7.74
CA PRO A 149 9.19 17.67 9.09
C PRO A 149 8.22 16.49 9.03
N LEU A 150 8.29 15.60 10.02
CA LEU A 150 7.36 14.48 10.19
C LEU A 150 6.39 14.84 11.31
N VAL A 151 5.10 14.87 11.01
CA VAL A 151 4.02 15.20 11.95
C VAL A 151 3.17 13.96 12.16
N VAL A 152 2.85 13.66 13.42
CA VAL A 152 1.88 12.63 13.82
C VAL A 152 0.76 13.25 14.64
N ILE A 153 -0.49 12.86 14.40
CA ILE A 153 -1.69 13.35 15.12
C ILE A 153 -2.60 12.17 15.45
N ASN A 154 -3.11 12.13 16.68
CA ASN A 154 -4.13 11.15 17.09
C ASN A 154 -5.55 11.74 16.98
N ASP A 155 -6.56 10.92 17.33
CA ASP A 155 -7.97 11.29 17.25
C ASP A 155 -8.38 12.44 18.22
N PHE A 156 -7.55 12.74 19.22
CA PHE A 156 -7.71 13.83 20.17
C PHE A 156 -6.98 15.12 19.74
N TYR A 157 -6.41 15.14 18.52
CA TYR A 157 -5.58 16.23 18.00
C TYR A 157 -4.29 16.48 18.78
N GLU A 158 -3.86 15.52 19.62
CA GLU A 158 -2.53 15.55 20.21
C GLU A 158 -1.49 15.33 19.13
N THR A 159 -0.53 16.25 19.03
CA THR A 159 0.39 16.35 17.91
C THR A 159 1.83 16.11 18.35
N GLY A 160 2.54 15.22 17.67
CA GLY A 160 4.00 15.07 17.72
C GLY A 160 4.64 15.61 16.45
N VAL A 161 5.74 16.35 16.60
CA VAL A 161 6.55 16.87 15.48
C VAL A 161 7.98 16.34 15.62
N PHE A 162 8.51 15.78 14.55
CA PHE A 162 9.86 15.24 14.53
C PHE A 162 10.69 15.88 13.44
N HIS A 163 11.93 16.21 13.81
CA HIS A 163 13.04 16.48 12.90
C HIS A 163 14.11 15.41 13.13
N SER A 164 14.06 14.36 12.33
CA SER A 164 14.93 13.20 12.45
C SER A 164 16.16 13.33 11.57
N ARG A 165 17.26 12.68 11.94
CA ARG A 165 18.52 12.69 11.15
C ARG A 165 18.39 11.89 9.84
N ASN A 166 17.44 10.98 9.73
CA ASN A 166 17.12 10.20 8.54
C ASN A 166 15.74 9.52 8.69
N SER A 167 15.23 8.94 7.63
CA SER A 167 13.90 8.33 7.59
C SER A 167 13.74 7.15 8.57
N SER A 168 14.76 6.32 8.78
CA SER A 168 14.72 5.22 9.75
C SER A 168 14.62 5.71 11.19
N SER A 169 15.32 6.81 11.52
CA SER A 169 15.19 7.46 12.84
C SER A 169 13.82 8.11 13.01
N GLY A 170 13.27 8.68 11.94
CA GLY A 170 11.91 9.23 11.90
C GLY A 170 10.85 8.16 12.18
N GLU A 171 10.93 7.04 11.50
CA GLU A 171 10.07 5.87 11.75
C GLU A 171 10.16 5.40 13.21
N TRP A 172 11.38 5.18 13.70
CA TRP A 172 11.59 4.67 15.06
C TRP A 172 10.99 5.57 16.14
N LEU A 173 11.18 6.89 16.01
CA LEU A 173 10.64 7.88 16.97
C LEU A 173 9.12 8.00 16.86
N SER A 174 8.60 8.17 15.65
CA SER A 174 7.16 8.34 15.43
C SER A 174 6.36 7.09 15.76
N ARG A 175 6.89 5.90 15.49
CA ARG A 175 6.27 4.61 15.86
C ARG A 175 6.14 4.46 17.37
N ALA A 176 7.15 4.85 18.14
CA ALA A 176 7.07 4.83 19.60
C ALA A 176 5.95 5.72 20.13
N VAL A 177 5.77 6.92 19.53
CA VAL A 177 4.67 7.82 19.88
C VAL A 177 3.33 7.28 19.39
N CYS A 178 3.25 6.73 18.16
CA CYS A 178 2.05 6.09 17.64
C CYS A 178 1.53 4.97 18.59
N VAL A 179 2.41 4.14 19.11
CA VAL A 179 2.05 3.11 20.11
C VAL A 179 1.43 3.76 21.35
N ARG A 180 1.99 4.87 21.85
CA ARG A 180 1.45 5.62 23.01
C ARG A 180 0.14 6.34 22.70
N MET A 181 -0.08 6.72 21.46
CA MET A 181 -1.34 7.30 20.95
C MET A 181 -2.46 6.26 20.76
N GLY A 182 -2.26 5.01 21.22
CA GLY A 182 -3.25 3.95 21.12
C GLY A 182 -3.07 3.01 19.92
N GLY A 183 -1.85 2.93 19.38
CA GLY A 183 -1.47 1.99 18.32
C GLY A 183 -1.82 2.44 16.90
N ILE A 184 -2.34 3.67 16.74
CA ILE A 184 -2.64 4.29 15.44
C ILE A 184 -2.60 5.82 15.53
N CYS A 185 -2.07 6.46 14.51
CA CYS A 185 -2.08 7.92 14.33
C CYS A 185 -2.07 8.28 12.85
N GLN A 186 -2.45 9.54 12.55
CA GLN A 186 -2.33 10.09 11.20
C GLN A 186 -0.98 10.78 11.05
N VAL A 187 -0.40 10.69 9.87
CA VAL A 187 0.95 11.18 9.59
C VAL A 187 0.95 12.07 8.36
N ALA A 188 1.76 13.13 8.39
CA ALA A 188 2.16 13.89 7.21
C ALA A 188 3.68 14.03 7.19
N CYS A 189 4.30 13.73 6.05
CA CYS A 189 5.76 13.68 5.89
C CYS A 189 6.18 13.77 4.41
N TYR A 190 7.49 13.74 4.16
CA TYR A 190 8.08 13.81 2.83
C TYR A 190 7.52 14.97 1.99
N PRO A 191 7.72 16.25 2.41
CA PRO A 191 7.42 17.39 1.55
C PRO A 191 8.34 17.37 0.33
N MET A 192 7.80 17.38 -0.89
CA MET A 192 8.54 17.20 -2.14
C MET A 192 8.19 18.27 -3.16
N ASN A 193 9.19 18.70 -3.93
CA ASN A 193 9.00 19.49 -5.14
C ASN A 193 8.72 18.59 -6.37
N ALA A 194 8.38 19.21 -7.50
CA ALA A 194 8.05 18.54 -8.74
C ALA A 194 9.14 17.56 -9.23
N ASP A 195 10.41 17.98 -9.17
CA ASP A 195 11.53 17.15 -9.62
C ASP A 195 11.71 15.91 -8.76
N GLN A 196 11.59 16.05 -7.43
CA GLN A 196 11.64 14.92 -6.51
C GLN A 196 10.48 13.96 -6.79
N ILE A 197 9.27 14.46 -7.00
CA ILE A 197 8.09 13.64 -7.33
C ILE A 197 8.33 12.84 -8.61
N ARG A 198 8.71 13.52 -9.71
CA ARG A 198 8.93 12.88 -11.01
C ARG A 198 10.02 11.81 -10.97
N ASN A 199 11.10 12.05 -10.22
CA ASN A 199 12.30 11.19 -10.27
C ASN A 199 12.34 10.09 -9.21
N THR A 200 11.55 10.20 -8.14
CA THR A 200 11.67 9.26 -7.01
C THR A 200 10.39 8.50 -6.69
N SER A 201 9.27 8.77 -7.35
CA SER A 201 8.01 8.06 -7.11
C SER A 201 7.75 6.91 -8.08
N VAL A 202 6.89 6.00 -7.68
CA VAL A 202 6.29 4.97 -8.54
C VAL A 202 5.04 5.55 -9.17
N HIS A 203 5.02 5.73 -10.48
CA HIS A 203 3.97 6.43 -11.19
C HIS A 203 2.75 5.56 -11.49
N ASN A 204 1.59 6.21 -11.65
CA ASN A 204 0.33 5.63 -12.14
C ASN A 204 -0.24 4.50 -11.27
N THR A 205 -0.03 4.52 -9.97
CA THR A 205 -0.47 3.46 -9.05
C THR A 205 -1.94 3.56 -8.67
N ILE A 206 -2.51 4.77 -8.61
CA ILE A 206 -3.95 4.97 -8.42
C ILE A 206 -4.69 4.50 -9.68
N LYS A 207 -4.22 4.87 -10.87
CA LYS A 207 -4.75 4.39 -12.15
C LYS A 207 -4.70 2.87 -12.23
N LEU A 208 -3.56 2.27 -11.89
CA LEU A 208 -3.39 0.82 -11.85
C LEU A 208 -4.40 0.15 -10.91
N SER A 209 -4.71 0.77 -9.76
CA SER A 209 -5.73 0.28 -8.84
C SER A 209 -7.11 0.25 -9.48
N PHE A 210 -7.53 1.32 -10.15
CA PHE A 210 -8.81 1.34 -10.89
C PHE A 210 -8.86 0.23 -11.95
N GLU A 211 -7.78 0.08 -12.73
CA GLU A 211 -7.71 -0.88 -13.83
C GLU A 211 -7.77 -2.33 -13.32
N ILE A 212 -7.06 -2.66 -12.24
CA ILE A 212 -7.12 -3.99 -11.61
C ILE A 212 -8.52 -4.27 -11.06
N GLY A 213 -9.11 -3.31 -10.34
CA GLY A 213 -10.43 -3.49 -9.77
C GLY A 213 -11.52 -3.71 -10.81
N ALA A 214 -11.53 -2.88 -11.86
CA ALA A 214 -12.45 -3.03 -12.99
C ALA A 214 -12.24 -4.35 -13.74
N LEU A 215 -10.97 -4.77 -13.92
CA LEU A 215 -10.63 -6.03 -14.57
C LEU A 215 -11.18 -7.25 -13.81
N ILE A 216 -11.04 -7.26 -12.48
CA ILE A 216 -11.60 -8.33 -11.63
C ILE A 216 -13.12 -8.39 -11.80
N GLN A 217 -13.80 -7.24 -11.79
CA GLN A 217 -15.24 -7.19 -11.97
C GLN A 217 -15.67 -7.65 -13.37
N GLN A 218 -14.97 -7.22 -14.39
CA GLN A 218 -15.24 -7.63 -15.76
C GLN A 218 -15.02 -9.13 -15.95
N ALA A 219 -13.91 -9.68 -15.45
CA ALA A 219 -13.64 -11.12 -15.53
C ALA A 219 -14.78 -11.97 -14.93
N ARG A 220 -15.32 -11.52 -13.78
CA ARG A 220 -16.50 -12.18 -13.17
C ARG A 220 -17.72 -12.13 -14.06
N ASN A 221 -18.03 -10.97 -14.63
CA ASN A 221 -19.17 -10.80 -15.52
C ASN A 221 -19.06 -11.70 -16.75
N ASP A 222 -17.85 -11.83 -17.30
CA ASP A 222 -17.52 -12.64 -18.47
C ASP A 222 -17.33 -14.13 -18.13
N LYS A 223 -17.41 -14.52 -16.83
CA LYS A 223 -17.13 -15.87 -16.32
C LYS A 223 -15.73 -16.38 -16.63
N ASN A 224 -14.77 -15.47 -16.74
CA ASN A 224 -13.34 -15.76 -16.84
C ASN A 224 -12.72 -15.87 -15.44
N ASP A 225 -11.56 -16.50 -15.33
CA ASP A 225 -10.77 -16.50 -14.08
C ASP A 225 -10.13 -15.13 -13.86
N PRO A 226 -10.52 -14.37 -12.81
CA PRO A 226 -9.96 -13.05 -12.55
C PRO A 226 -8.45 -13.06 -12.36
N VAL A 227 -7.88 -14.13 -11.79
CA VAL A 227 -6.44 -14.25 -11.57
C VAL A 227 -5.68 -14.37 -12.88
N GLU A 228 -6.18 -15.17 -13.82
CA GLU A 228 -5.56 -15.27 -15.15
C GLU A 228 -5.61 -13.93 -15.90
N GLU A 229 -6.72 -13.22 -15.81
CA GLU A 229 -6.87 -11.92 -16.47
C GLU A 229 -5.92 -10.87 -15.84
N ILE A 230 -5.73 -10.85 -14.51
CA ILE A 230 -4.75 -9.99 -13.84
C ILE A 230 -3.34 -10.30 -14.36
N ILE A 231 -2.95 -11.57 -14.42
CA ILE A 231 -1.62 -11.98 -14.89
C ILE A 231 -1.38 -11.52 -16.34
N LYS A 232 -2.36 -11.74 -17.22
CA LYS A 232 -2.31 -11.28 -18.62
C LYS A 232 -2.20 -9.76 -18.73
N TYR A 233 -2.97 -9.04 -17.90
CA TYR A 233 -2.95 -7.58 -17.86
C TYR A 233 -1.59 -7.05 -17.40
N MET A 234 -0.99 -7.62 -16.35
CA MET A 234 0.32 -7.20 -15.85
C MET A 234 1.41 -7.32 -16.92
N GLY A 235 1.36 -8.35 -17.76
CA GLY A 235 2.28 -8.50 -18.89
C GLY A 235 2.13 -7.42 -19.98
N LYS A 236 1.03 -6.67 -19.99
CA LYS A 236 0.75 -5.58 -20.93
C LYS A 236 0.79 -4.20 -20.28
N SER A 237 1.00 -4.12 -18.97
CA SER A 237 1.09 -2.85 -18.22
C SER A 237 2.30 -2.03 -18.68
N ASN A 238 2.35 -0.75 -18.30
CA ASN A 238 3.48 0.12 -18.61
C ASN A 238 4.12 0.66 -17.31
N PRO A 239 5.35 0.25 -16.96
CA PRO A 239 6.15 -0.81 -17.62
C PRO A 239 5.51 -2.21 -17.48
N PRO A 240 5.80 -3.14 -18.40
CA PRO A 240 5.32 -4.52 -18.29
C PRO A 240 5.84 -5.19 -17.00
N ARG A 241 4.96 -5.92 -16.33
CA ARG A 241 5.27 -6.68 -15.12
C ARG A 241 4.99 -8.15 -15.32
N VAL A 242 5.81 -9.01 -14.75
CA VAL A 242 5.53 -10.46 -14.73
C VAL A 242 4.58 -10.77 -13.60
N GLY A 243 3.48 -11.46 -13.93
CA GLY A 243 2.57 -12.06 -12.95
C GLY A 243 2.67 -13.57 -12.98
N LYS A 244 2.63 -14.22 -11.81
CA LYS A 244 2.62 -15.70 -11.68
C LYS A 244 1.56 -16.13 -10.66
N LEU A 245 0.78 -17.15 -11.01
CA LEU A 245 0.01 -17.93 -10.02
C LEU A 245 0.98 -18.87 -9.30
N LEU A 246 1.20 -18.63 -8.00
CA LEU A 246 2.14 -19.42 -7.21
C LEU A 246 1.50 -20.68 -6.63
N PHE A 247 0.25 -20.58 -6.18
CA PHE A 247 -0.43 -21.65 -5.48
C PHE A 247 -1.94 -21.49 -5.49
N THR A 248 -2.66 -22.62 -5.53
CA THR A 248 -4.11 -22.67 -5.29
C THR A 248 -4.36 -23.65 -4.16
N GLY A 249 -5.01 -23.23 -3.11
CA GLY A 249 -5.22 -24.08 -1.95
C GLY A 249 -6.21 -23.53 -0.94
N LYS A 250 -6.27 -24.21 0.19
CA LYS A 250 -7.09 -23.84 1.34
C LYS A 250 -6.19 -23.46 2.51
N ILE A 251 -6.54 -22.42 3.25
CA ILE A 251 -5.87 -22.06 4.50
C ILE A 251 -6.11 -23.18 5.52
N ASP A 252 -5.03 -23.86 5.90
CA ASP A 252 -5.04 -25.00 6.83
C ASP A 252 -4.64 -24.58 8.26
N ASP A 253 -3.83 -23.52 8.39
CA ASP A 253 -3.50 -22.91 9.68
C ASP A 253 -3.13 -21.43 9.48
N LEU A 254 -3.37 -20.62 10.52
CA LEU A 254 -3.10 -19.20 10.50
C LEU A 254 -2.64 -18.74 11.89
N LEU A 255 -1.38 -18.35 11.97
CA LEU A 255 -0.81 -17.71 13.16
C LEU A 255 -0.74 -16.21 12.92
N ARG A 256 -1.28 -15.42 13.85
CA ARG A 256 -1.27 -13.96 13.77
C ARG A 256 -1.19 -13.33 15.16
N GLU A 257 -0.28 -12.38 15.31
CA GLU A 257 -0.10 -11.60 16.54
C GLU A 257 0.18 -10.13 16.20
N THR A 258 -0.19 -9.22 17.10
CA THR A 258 0.15 -7.80 16.98
C THR A 258 1.22 -7.47 18.02
N VAL A 259 2.41 -7.10 17.55
CA VAL A 259 3.58 -6.81 18.40
C VAL A 259 4.24 -5.51 17.94
N ASN A 260 4.45 -4.59 18.88
CA ASN A 260 5.15 -3.31 18.65
C ASN A 260 4.58 -2.49 17.46
N GLY A 261 3.25 -2.54 17.25
CA GLY A 261 2.58 -1.78 16.21
C GLY A 261 2.56 -2.43 14.82
N TRP A 262 2.96 -3.70 14.71
CA TRP A 262 2.85 -4.51 13.49
C TRP A 262 2.02 -5.77 13.71
N THR A 263 1.28 -6.16 12.68
CA THR A 263 0.64 -7.47 12.62
C THR A 263 1.58 -8.46 11.94
N ARG A 264 2.11 -9.43 12.69
CA ARG A 264 3.01 -10.48 12.18
C ARG A 264 2.30 -11.81 12.16
N GLY A 265 2.65 -12.66 11.17
CA GLY A 265 2.07 -13.99 11.14
C GLY A 265 2.56 -14.89 10.02
N LYS A 266 1.96 -16.10 10.06
CA LYS A 266 2.24 -17.18 9.10
C LYS A 266 0.92 -17.78 8.66
N MET A 267 0.75 -17.90 7.37
CA MET A 267 -0.38 -18.59 6.74
C MET A 267 0.12 -19.88 6.11
N TYR A 268 -0.45 -20.99 6.51
CA TYR A 268 -0.16 -22.30 5.95
C TYR A 268 -1.32 -22.73 5.04
N LEU A 269 -0.98 -23.09 3.81
CA LEU A 269 -1.96 -23.57 2.82
C LEU A 269 -1.68 -25.02 2.47
N LYS A 270 -2.75 -25.75 2.19
CA LYS A 270 -2.71 -27.09 1.55
C LYS A 270 -3.32 -27.01 0.17
N SER A 271 -2.68 -27.64 -0.80
CA SER A 271 -3.23 -27.81 -2.14
C SER A 271 -4.56 -28.59 -2.08
N LEU A 272 -5.45 -28.25 -3.01
CA LEU A 272 -6.73 -28.95 -3.16
C LEU A 272 -6.61 -30.20 -4.07
N THR A 273 -5.47 -30.36 -4.78
CA THR A 273 -5.31 -31.36 -5.84
C THR A 273 -4.16 -32.35 -5.60
N ASN A 274 -3.19 -31.97 -4.76
CA ASN A 274 -2.01 -32.79 -4.46
C ASN A 274 -1.60 -32.63 -2.99
N GLN A 275 -0.39 -33.10 -2.60
CA GLN A 275 0.13 -33.02 -1.24
C GLN A 275 0.95 -31.76 -0.96
N ASP A 276 1.03 -30.84 -1.93
CA ASP A 276 1.84 -29.63 -1.75
C ASP A 276 1.27 -28.70 -0.68
N THR A 277 2.19 -28.03 -0.01
CA THR A 277 1.90 -27.01 1.00
C THR A 277 2.60 -25.71 0.67
N LEU A 278 1.99 -24.58 1.03
CA LEU A 278 2.63 -23.28 0.92
C LEU A 278 2.62 -22.58 2.26
N LEU A 279 3.77 -22.07 2.67
CA LEU A 279 3.90 -21.10 3.77
C LEU A 279 3.99 -19.70 3.16
N VAL A 280 3.14 -18.77 3.66
CA VAL A 280 3.27 -17.34 3.38
C VAL A 280 3.47 -16.63 4.72
N GLU A 281 4.56 -15.89 4.86
CA GLU A 281 4.80 -15.04 6.04
C GLU A 281 4.45 -13.58 5.76
N PHE A 282 4.09 -12.85 6.83
CA PHE A 282 3.73 -11.43 6.71
C PHE A 282 4.13 -10.62 7.95
N GLN A 283 4.42 -9.34 7.69
CA GLN A 283 4.54 -8.27 8.69
C GLN A 283 3.73 -7.08 8.18
N ASN A 284 2.47 -6.96 8.58
CA ASN A 284 1.37 -6.27 7.95
C ASN A 284 1.11 -6.82 6.53
N GLU A 285 2.08 -6.72 5.63
CA GLU A 285 2.10 -7.16 4.23
C GLU A 285 2.76 -8.54 4.09
N PHE A 286 2.37 -9.29 3.06
CA PHE A 286 3.04 -10.53 2.71
C PHE A 286 4.49 -10.28 2.29
N SER A 287 5.42 -11.00 2.90
CA SER A 287 6.87 -10.80 2.76
C SER A 287 7.55 -11.86 1.90
N TYR A 288 7.15 -13.12 2.04
CA TYR A 288 7.61 -14.19 1.15
C TYR A 288 6.64 -15.38 1.15
N ALA A 289 6.75 -16.20 0.10
CA ALA A 289 6.00 -17.44 -0.08
C ALA A 289 6.95 -18.61 -0.32
N LYS A 290 6.77 -19.73 0.41
CA LYS A 290 7.68 -20.90 0.40
C LYS A 290 6.91 -22.20 0.21
N LEU A 291 7.20 -22.91 -0.87
CA LEU A 291 6.59 -24.19 -1.23
C LEU A 291 7.26 -25.34 -0.47
N ASN A 292 6.46 -26.26 0.06
CA ASN A 292 6.88 -27.51 0.70
C ASN A 292 8.00 -27.34 1.75
N ASN A 293 8.01 -26.16 2.39
CA ASN A 293 9.02 -25.77 3.37
C ASN A 293 10.48 -25.76 2.85
N ASP A 294 10.65 -25.70 1.54
CA ASP A 294 11.96 -25.77 0.86
C ASP A 294 12.14 -24.61 -0.13
N LYS A 295 11.37 -24.55 -1.20
CA LYS A 295 11.56 -23.63 -2.32
C LYS A 295 10.84 -22.31 -2.11
N VAL A 296 11.57 -21.18 -2.07
CA VAL A 296 10.98 -19.83 -2.08
C VAL A 296 10.46 -19.54 -3.48
N LEU A 297 9.18 -19.17 -3.61
CA LEU A 297 8.50 -18.89 -4.88
C LEU A 297 8.36 -17.39 -5.15
N ALA A 298 8.32 -16.55 -4.12
CA ALA A 298 8.28 -15.11 -4.24
C ALA A 298 8.73 -14.46 -2.93
N MET A 299 9.25 -13.25 -3.02
CA MET A 299 9.72 -12.48 -1.87
C MET A 299 9.63 -10.97 -2.15
N VAL A 300 9.58 -10.17 -1.07
CA VAL A 300 9.69 -8.71 -1.18
C VAL A 300 10.95 -8.29 -1.95
N PRO A 301 10.90 -7.21 -2.74
CA PRO A 301 9.82 -6.27 -2.90
C PRO A 301 8.70 -6.72 -3.85
N ASP A 302 8.81 -7.85 -4.58
CA ASP A 302 7.74 -8.31 -5.45
C ASP A 302 6.42 -8.45 -4.69
N LEU A 303 5.31 -8.12 -5.35
CA LEU A 303 3.99 -8.21 -4.76
C LEU A 303 3.63 -9.68 -4.53
N ILE A 304 3.08 -9.99 -3.37
CA ILE A 304 2.47 -11.27 -3.06
C ILE A 304 1.04 -10.98 -2.63
N CYS A 305 0.05 -11.53 -3.32
CA CYS A 305 -1.35 -11.23 -3.10
C CYS A 305 -2.13 -12.52 -2.85
N ALA A 306 -2.98 -12.52 -1.82
CA ALA A 306 -3.96 -13.57 -1.58
C ALA A 306 -5.29 -13.14 -2.18
N LEU A 307 -5.87 -13.97 -3.04
CA LEU A 307 -7.14 -13.72 -3.71
C LEU A 307 -8.10 -14.86 -3.43
N ASP A 308 -9.37 -14.55 -3.20
CA ASP A 308 -10.43 -15.56 -3.14
C ASP A 308 -10.43 -16.37 -4.44
N SER A 309 -10.48 -17.71 -4.32
CA SER A 309 -10.26 -18.61 -5.46
C SER A 309 -11.37 -18.56 -6.51
N GLU A 310 -12.56 -18.12 -6.14
CA GLU A 310 -13.75 -18.08 -7.02
C GLU A 310 -13.98 -16.67 -7.55
N THR A 311 -13.91 -15.68 -6.66
CA THR A 311 -14.25 -14.30 -7.01
C THR A 311 -13.05 -13.47 -7.43
N GLY A 312 -11.81 -13.89 -7.12
CA GLY A 312 -10.60 -13.10 -7.32
C GLY A 312 -10.53 -11.87 -6.40
N GLU A 313 -11.39 -11.77 -5.38
CA GLU A 313 -11.36 -10.65 -4.43
C GLU A 313 -10.07 -10.68 -3.62
N PRO A 314 -9.28 -9.60 -3.57
CA PRO A 314 -8.08 -9.53 -2.74
C PRO A 314 -8.43 -9.62 -1.25
N ILE A 315 -7.60 -10.36 -0.50
CA ILE A 315 -7.80 -10.60 0.94
C ILE A 315 -6.64 -10.00 1.71
N THR A 316 -6.96 -9.12 2.66
CA THR A 316 -5.99 -8.51 3.57
C THR A 316 -5.55 -9.52 4.66
N THR A 317 -4.39 -9.28 5.29
CA THR A 317 -3.86 -10.19 6.33
C THR A 317 -4.78 -10.31 7.55
N ASP A 318 -5.55 -9.27 7.86
CA ASP A 318 -6.60 -9.29 8.89
C ASP A 318 -7.90 -9.96 8.42
N GLY A 319 -8.15 -10.00 7.10
CA GLY A 319 -9.26 -10.70 6.45
C GLY A 319 -9.07 -12.22 6.31
N LEU A 320 -7.86 -12.74 6.47
CA LEU A 320 -7.59 -14.19 6.37
C LEU A 320 -8.35 -14.99 7.44
N ARG A 321 -8.90 -16.14 7.04
CA ARG A 321 -9.61 -17.07 7.93
C ARG A 321 -9.27 -18.52 7.59
N TYR A 322 -9.21 -19.38 8.60
CA TYR A 322 -9.11 -20.83 8.42
C TYR A 322 -10.20 -21.34 7.47
N GLY A 323 -9.82 -22.22 6.56
CA GLY A 323 -10.73 -22.88 5.63
C GLY A 323 -11.04 -22.11 4.35
N GLN A 324 -10.61 -20.83 4.21
CA GLN A 324 -10.79 -20.09 2.96
C GLN A 324 -10.01 -20.75 1.82
N ARG A 325 -10.63 -20.82 0.64
CA ARG A 325 -10.00 -21.25 -0.62
C ARG A 325 -9.45 -20.03 -1.31
N ILE A 326 -8.15 -20.03 -1.54
CA ILE A 326 -7.45 -18.87 -2.09
C ILE A 326 -6.44 -19.25 -3.17
N LYS A 327 -6.14 -18.28 -4.00
CA LYS A 327 -5.02 -18.28 -4.93
C LYS A 327 -3.96 -17.29 -4.45
N ILE A 328 -2.70 -17.70 -4.44
CA ILE A 328 -1.56 -16.82 -4.17
C ILE A 328 -0.93 -16.43 -5.48
N VAL A 329 -0.87 -15.13 -5.73
CA VAL A 329 -0.32 -14.53 -6.95
C VAL A 329 0.89 -13.69 -6.58
N ALA A 330 1.93 -13.72 -7.40
CA ALA A 330 3.01 -12.75 -7.31
C ALA A 330 3.06 -11.88 -8.57
N VAL A 331 3.47 -10.62 -8.38
CA VAL A 331 3.67 -9.65 -9.46
C VAL A 331 4.99 -8.92 -9.25
N SER A 332 5.79 -8.83 -10.30
CA SER A 332 7.08 -8.14 -10.24
C SER A 332 6.91 -6.63 -9.99
N VAL A 333 7.87 -6.04 -9.24
CA VAL A 333 7.91 -4.58 -9.03
C VAL A 333 8.62 -3.86 -10.17
N PRO A 334 8.36 -2.54 -10.37
CA PRO A 334 9.06 -1.75 -11.38
C PRO A 334 10.55 -1.58 -11.06
N PRO A 335 11.41 -1.30 -12.07
CA PRO A 335 12.88 -1.22 -11.92
C PRO A 335 13.36 -0.27 -10.83
N ILE A 336 12.68 0.85 -10.58
CA ILE A 336 13.03 1.82 -9.53
C ILE A 336 13.11 1.17 -8.13
N MET A 337 12.37 0.08 -7.90
CA MET A 337 12.34 -0.66 -6.65
C MET A 337 13.39 -1.78 -6.56
N ARG A 338 14.20 -1.99 -7.60
CA ARG A 338 15.17 -3.11 -7.70
C ARG A 338 16.64 -2.66 -7.65
N SER A 339 16.90 -1.37 -7.45
CA SER A 339 18.27 -0.89 -7.27
C SER A 339 18.88 -1.47 -5.99
N GLU A 340 20.20 -1.57 -5.92
CA GLU A 340 20.91 -2.03 -4.72
C GLU A 340 20.51 -1.23 -3.47
N LYS A 341 20.36 0.10 -3.61
CA LYS A 341 19.93 0.99 -2.53
C LYS A 341 18.48 0.71 -2.10
N ALA A 342 17.58 0.45 -3.05
CA ALA A 342 16.20 0.06 -2.79
C ALA A 342 16.11 -1.28 -2.06
N LEU A 343 16.85 -2.30 -2.52
CA LEU A 343 16.87 -3.62 -1.90
C LEU A 343 17.46 -3.63 -0.49
N LYS A 344 18.37 -2.71 -0.17
CA LYS A 344 18.84 -2.50 1.21
C LYS A 344 17.74 -1.95 2.14
N LEU A 345 16.79 -1.18 1.61
CA LEU A 345 15.71 -0.55 2.37
C LEU A 345 14.49 -1.45 2.53
N PHE A 346 14.10 -2.19 1.50
CA PHE A 346 12.87 -2.98 1.48
C PHE A 346 12.99 -4.35 0.76
N GLY A 347 14.20 -4.84 0.54
CA GLY A 347 14.45 -6.23 0.12
C GLY A 347 14.39 -7.21 1.28
N PRO A 348 14.56 -8.53 1.03
CA PRO A 348 14.39 -9.58 2.04
C PRO A 348 15.23 -9.36 3.31
N ARG A 349 16.46 -8.89 3.19
CA ARG A 349 17.35 -8.62 4.33
C ARG A 349 16.80 -7.56 5.29
N ALA A 350 16.07 -6.56 4.78
CA ALA A 350 15.42 -5.54 5.60
C ALA A 350 14.30 -6.13 6.49
N PHE A 351 13.68 -7.24 6.06
CA PHE A 351 12.70 -8.01 6.83
C PHE A 351 13.34 -9.10 7.72
N GLY A 352 14.67 -9.13 7.83
CA GLY A 352 15.40 -10.15 8.61
C GLY A 352 15.41 -11.54 7.96
N LEU A 353 15.06 -11.65 6.67
CA LEU A 353 15.08 -12.92 5.96
C LEU A 353 16.51 -13.33 5.61
N PRO A 354 16.85 -14.63 5.64
CA PRO A 354 18.24 -15.11 5.52
C PRO A 354 18.75 -15.20 4.08
N PHE A 355 18.05 -14.65 3.09
CA PHE A 355 18.37 -14.73 1.67
C PHE A 355 18.32 -13.35 1.00
N ASP A 356 18.99 -13.23 -0.15
CA ASP A 356 18.97 -12.05 -0.99
C ASP A 356 17.78 -12.10 -1.97
N TYR A 357 17.45 -10.96 -2.56
CA TYR A 357 16.35 -10.85 -3.51
C TYR A 357 16.64 -11.60 -4.81
N THR A 358 15.71 -12.42 -5.21
CA THR A 358 15.64 -13.02 -6.54
C THR A 358 14.33 -12.58 -7.18
N PRO A 359 14.37 -11.91 -8.35
CA PRO A 359 13.16 -11.49 -9.06
C PRO A 359 12.26 -12.69 -9.39
N ILE A 360 10.93 -12.49 -9.33
CA ILE A 360 10.01 -13.61 -9.64
C ILE A 360 10.19 -14.14 -11.07
N GLU A 361 10.71 -13.33 -11.99
CA GLU A 361 11.03 -13.72 -13.35
C GLU A 361 12.07 -14.85 -13.41
N GLU A 362 12.97 -14.89 -12.44
CA GLU A 362 14.10 -15.82 -12.33
C GLU A 362 13.80 -17.04 -11.44
N ILE A 363 12.67 -17.04 -10.75
CA ILE A 363 12.23 -18.15 -9.91
C ILE A 363 11.36 -19.09 -10.76
N ASP A 364 11.80 -20.34 -10.91
CA ASP A 364 11.08 -21.40 -11.65
C ASP A 364 9.81 -21.91 -10.93
#